data_815b40bb9a2bb309b24df040dc665189
#
_entry.id   815b40bb9a2bb309b24df040dc665189
#
_cell.length_a   1.000
_cell.length_b   1.000
_cell.length_c   1.000
_cell.angle_alpha   90.00
_cell.angle_beta   90.00
_cell.angle_gamma   90.00
#
_symmetry.space_group_name_H-M   'P 1'
#
loop_
_entity.id
_entity.type
_entity.pdbx_description
1 polymer ?
#
loop_
_entity_poly.entity_id
_entity_poly.type
_entity_poly.pdbx_seq_one_letter_code
_entity_poly.pdbx_strand_id
1 'polypeptide(L)'
;MNIKQKLTWAFAIIAGLPIVLVAALVMLNLRSEARDDFLANSSREIRQVSNAMHLFFQGIEQNVDYLAAQPIIAATGSNLNKYLTASPSRELGEQDKQVFDFMARLAETHPSYAYISYGVSDGGYVGWPNDDTFANYDPRQRPWYQLAVANPGKTLRTAPYYWASGDVVQISVVRAVDNSLGSLAGVVSIDVSLNGLTDLLKQIKLGESGYLMLVENNGNVIVDPREPKHNFKQLDSFGEGYAVLAKAGKGLVEVELGGERYMANVYPDAQSGWTFIGLIRHDEVMQTTTHLSWLIGSIALALTVIFAGVGAAFAKVIVRPINSVSSGLEDIAQGEGDLTRSLEIRGRDETAQLASWFNQFLGAIRSLIQHIGTAAGQILHTSSSSTRVSGDMAEAAGRQREAVDMVSTAFHEMVATANEVARSCSQAASAMSPETRVELLEVCRICPAAVPMCWIRLRMAPRN
;
A
#
# COMPACT_ATOMS: atom_id res chain seq x y z
N MET A 1 -32.86 -16.51 41.99
CA MET A 1 -32.29 -17.39 40.93
C MET A 1 -32.27 -18.81 41.46
N ASN A 2 -32.89 -19.72 40.73
CA ASN A 2 -32.91 -21.14 41.09
C ASN A 2 -31.55 -21.79 40.82
N ILE A 3 -31.20 -22.84 41.54
CA ILE A 3 -29.90 -23.55 41.42
C ILE A 3 -29.61 -23.92 39.96
N LYS A 4 -30.64 -24.35 39.22
CA LYS A 4 -30.54 -24.62 37.77
C LYS A 4 -30.06 -23.41 36.97
N GLN A 5 -30.61 -22.24 37.25
CA GLN A 5 -30.22 -21.01 36.56
C GLN A 5 -28.76 -20.59 36.91
N LYS A 6 -28.39 -20.72 38.21
CA LYS A 6 -27.01 -20.42 38.64
C LYS A 6 -25.99 -21.32 37.96
N LEU A 7 -26.28 -22.62 37.86
CA LEU A 7 -25.41 -23.58 37.19
C LEU A 7 -25.31 -23.29 35.69
N THR A 8 -26.45 -23.06 35.02
CA THR A 8 -26.48 -22.74 33.59
C THR A 8 -25.67 -21.49 33.30
N TRP A 9 -25.84 -20.43 34.09
CA TRP A 9 -25.04 -19.20 33.94
C TRP A 9 -23.55 -19.41 34.23
N ALA A 10 -23.23 -20.19 35.25
CA ALA A 10 -21.84 -20.49 35.58
C ALA A 10 -21.15 -21.24 34.43
N PHE A 11 -21.80 -22.25 33.85
CA PHE A 11 -21.26 -22.96 32.67
C PHE A 11 -21.17 -22.07 31.45
N ALA A 12 -22.17 -21.23 31.18
CA ALA A 12 -22.15 -20.30 30.06
C ALA A 12 -21.03 -19.27 30.19
N ILE A 13 -20.76 -18.77 31.40
CA ILE A 13 -19.71 -17.79 31.65
C ILE A 13 -18.31 -18.45 31.55
N ILE A 14 -18.12 -19.59 32.24
CA ILE A 14 -16.82 -20.26 32.30
C ILE A 14 -16.38 -20.75 30.89
N ALA A 15 -17.31 -21.23 30.08
CA ALA A 15 -16.98 -21.68 28.73
C ALA A 15 -17.02 -20.55 27.71
N GLY A 16 -17.99 -19.63 27.79
CA GLY A 16 -18.22 -18.59 26.81
C GLY A 16 -17.22 -17.43 26.93
N LEU A 17 -16.87 -17.01 28.15
CA LEU A 17 -16.00 -15.86 28.36
C LEU A 17 -14.62 -16.02 27.71
N PRO A 18 -13.88 -17.14 27.87
CA PRO A 18 -12.61 -17.34 27.20
C PRO A 18 -12.73 -17.33 25.67
N ILE A 19 -13.79 -17.95 25.11
CA ILE A 19 -14.03 -18.01 23.67
C ILE A 19 -14.24 -16.60 23.13
N VAL A 20 -15.09 -15.80 23.77
CA VAL A 20 -15.37 -14.42 23.37
C VAL A 20 -14.12 -13.56 23.49
N LEU A 21 -13.33 -13.74 24.55
CA LEU A 21 -12.10 -12.99 24.79
C LEU A 21 -11.06 -13.29 23.71
N VAL A 22 -10.84 -14.57 23.39
CA VAL A 22 -9.92 -14.97 22.32
C VAL A 22 -10.39 -14.46 20.97
N ALA A 23 -11.69 -14.58 20.67
CA ALA A 23 -12.25 -14.05 19.42
C ALA A 23 -12.04 -12.54 19.31
N ALA A 24 -12.29 -11.80 20.40
CA ALA A 24 -12.06 -10.35 20.43
C ALA A 24 -10.57 -9.98 20.22
N LEU A 25 -9.65 -10.67 20.88
CA LEU A 25 -8.21 -10.45 20.71
C LEU A 25 -7.75 -10.72 19.27
N VAL A 26 -8.22 -11.82 18.68
CA VAL A 26 -7.89 -12.16 17.28
C VAL A 26 -8.46 -11.12 16.33
N MET A 27 -9.71 -10.66 16.54
CA MET A 27 -10.28 -9.61 15.70
C MET A 27 -9.52 -8.28 15.79
N LEU A 28 -9.08 -7.89 16.99
CA LEU A 28 -8.26 -6.69 17.17
C LEU A 28 -6.90 -6.82 16.44
N ASN A 29 -6.27 -7.98 16.58
CA ASN A 29 -4.98 -8.25 15.95
C ASN A 29 -5.09 -8.25 14.41
N LEU A 30 -6.11 -8.88 13.84
CA LEU A 30 -6.37 -8.90 12.39
C LEU A 30 -6.53 -7.50 11.81
N ARG A 31 -7.19 -6.58 12.55
CA ARG A 31 -7.34 -5.19 12.11
C ARG A 31 -6.02 -4.44 12.11
N SER A 32 -5.20 -4.65 13.14
CA SER A 32 -3.86 -4.06 13.20
C SER A 32 -2.98 -4.57 12.07
N GLU A 33 -2.96 -5.90 11.88
CA GLU A 33 -2.20 -6.56 10.83
C GLU A 33 -2.58 -6.07 9.43
N ALA A 34 -3.88 -5.92 9.12
CA ALA A 34 -4.32 -5.39 7.83
C ALA A 34 -3.83 -3.95 7.57
N ARG A 35 -3.75 -3.12 8.61
CA ARG A 35 -3.21 -1.76 8.52
C ARG A 35 -1.70 -1.77 8.29
N ASP A 36 -0.99 -2.60 9.04
CA ASP A 36 0.46 -2.74 8.95
C ASP A 36 0.86 -3.32 7.59
N ASP A 37 0.12 -4.30 7.10
CA ASP A 37 0.30 -4.88 5.77
C ASP A 37 0.06 -3.85 4.66
N PHE A 38 -1.00 -3.05 4.77
CA PHE A 38 -1.23 -1.97 3.81
C PHE A 38 -0.08 -0.96 3.83
N LEU A 39 0.34 -0.52 5.02
CA LEU A 39 1.45 0.42 5.17
C LEU A 39 2.76 -0.15 4.58
N ALA A 40 3.07 -1.40 4.87
CA ALA A 40 4.28 -2.06 4.39
C ALA A 40 4.26 -2.25 2.87
N ASN A 41 3.13 -2.71 2.32
CA ASN A 41 2.97 -2.96 0.89
C ASN A 41 2.95 -1.65 0.10
N SER A 42 2.12 -0.69 0.50
CA SER A 42 2.07 0.63 -0.17
C SER A 42 3.40 1.37 -0.08
N SER A 43 4.12 1.31 1.06
CA SER A 43 5.45 1.90 1.19
C SER A 43 6.48 1.25 0.28
N ARG A 44 6.34 -0.04 -0.03
CA ARG A 44 7.19 -0.78 -0.94
C ARG A 44 6.95 -0.33 -2.38
N GLU A 45 5.68 -0.28 -2.77
CA GLU A 45 5.27 0.21 -4.09
C GLU A 45 5.68 1.67 -4.30
N ILE A 46 5.41 2.54 -3.33
CA ILE A 46 5.80 3.95 -3.39
C ILE A 46 7.31 4.10 -3.57
N ARG A 47 8.12 3.33 -2.84
CA ARG A 47 9.58 3.37 -3.00
C ARG A 47 10.03 2.95 -4.39
N GLN A 48 9.40 1.93 -4.97
CA GLN A 48 9.72 1.51 -6.35
C GLN A 48 9.41 2.62 -7.34
N VAL A 49 8.27 3.27 -7.17
CA VAL A 49 7.86 4.41 -8.00
C VAL A 49 8.80 5.59 -7.82
N SER A 50 9.10 5.97 -6.58
CA SER A 50 10.04 7.04 -6.26
C SER A 50 11.40 6.77 -6.89
N ASN A 51 11.92 5.54 -6.77
CA ASN A 51 13.18 5.14 -7.39
C ASN A 51 13.12 5.20 -8.93
N ALA A 52 12.03 4.73 -9.52
CA ALA A 52 11.84 4.78 -10.97
C ALA A 52 11.79 6.22 -11.47
N MET A 53 11.07 7.09 -10.77
CA MET A 53 11.02 8.53 -11.08
C MET A 53 12.38 9.21 -10.90
N HIS A 54 13.10 8.85 -9.86
CA HIS A 54 14.44 9.36 -9.65
C HIS A 54 15.37 8.99 -10.80
N LEU A 55 15.40 7.72 -11.20
CA LEU A 55 16.18 7.25 -12.34
C LEU A 55 15.75 7.91 -13.65
N PHE A 56 14.45 8.11 -13.84
CA PHE A 56 13.90 8.81 -15.00
C PHE A 56 14.43 10.25 -15.08
N PHE A 57 14.33 11.02 -14.00
CA PHE A 57 14.83 12.39 -13.98
C PHE A 57 16.36 12.46 -14.03
N GLN A 58 17.05 11.51 -13.39
CA GLN A 58 18.52 11.41 -13.50
C GLN A 58 18.97 11.19 -14.95
N GLY A 59 18.23 10.35 -15.71
CA GLY A 59 18.49 10.20 -17.15
C GLY A 59 18.30 11.51 -17.92
N ILE A 60 17.28 12.29 -17.57
CA ILE A 60 17.06 13.61 -18.19
C ILE A 60 18.19 14.59 -17.80
N GLU A 61 18.57 14.61 -16.52
CA GLU A 61 19.68 15.45 -16.02
C GLU A 61 20.96 15.15 -16.79
N GLN A 62 21.30 13.86 -16.99
CA GLN A 62 22.45 13.44 -17.79
C GLN A 62 22.36 13.90 -19.25
N ASN A 63 21.17 13.84 -19.85
CA ASN A 63 20.98 14.32 -21.21
C ASN A 63 21.05 15.84 -21.33
N VAL A 64 20.61 16.58 -20.32
CA VAL A 64 20.79 18.04 -20.24
C VAL A 64 22.27 18.38 -20.08
N ASP A 65 23.00 17.64 -19.26
CA ASP A 65 24.47 17.80 -19.11
C ASP A 65 25.20 17.50 -20.42
N TYR A 66 24.77 16.45 -21.11
CA TYR A 66 25.27 16.10 -22.43
C TYR A 66 25.00 17.21 -23.45
N LEU A 67 23.78 17.73 -23.51
CA LEU A 67 23.41 18.86 -24.38
C LEU A 67 24.26 20.09 -24.09
N ALA A 68 24.39 20.46 -22.81
CA ALA A 68 25.15 21.63 -22.38
C ALA A 68 26.63 21.54 -22.75
N ALA A 69 27.19 20.33 -22.79
CA ALA A 69 28.58 20.07 -23.13
C ALA A 69 28.84 20.02 -24.65
N GLN A 70 27.81 20.05 -25.49
CA GLN A 70 28.01 19.93 -26.93
C GLN A 70 28.59 21.21 -27.54
N PRO A 71 29.62 21.09 -28.37
CA PRO A 71 30.21 22.25 -29.06
C PRO A 71 29.20 23.05 -29.89
N ILE A 72 28.22 22.34 -30.52
CA ILE A 72 27.19 22.99 -31.33
C ILE A 72 26.27 23.89 -30.49
N ILE A 73 26.08 23.60 -29.21
CA ILE A 73 25.33 24.43 -28.27
C ILE A 73 26.19 25.57 -27.72
N ALA A 74 27.39 25.23 -27.20
CA ALA A 74 28.29 26.22 -26.58
C ALA A 74 28.84 27.25 -27.58
N ALA A 75 29.04 26.85 -28.84
CA ALA A 75 29.53 27.74 -29.92
C ALA A 75 28.42 28.55 -30.59
N THR A 76 27.14 28.26 -30.28
CA THR A 76 25.98 29.00 -30.79
C THR A 76 25.95 30.37 -30.12
N GLY A 77 26.48 31.36 -30.79
CA GLY A 77 26.49 32.73 -30.34
C GLY A 77 25.11 33.41 -30.50
N SER A 78 25.12 34.74 -30.64
CA SER A 78 23.91 35.59 -30.77
C SER A 78 23.20 35.49 -32.13
N ASN A 79 23.32 34.37 -32.83
CA ASN A 79 22.80 34.19 -34.19
C ASN A 79 21.49 33.38 -34.27
N LEU A 80 20.91 32.99 -33.14
CA LEU A 80 19.61 32.32 -33.13
C LEU A 80 18.45 33.26 -33.35
N ASN A 81 17.39 32.78 -33.95
CA ASN A 81 16.15 33.52 -34.14
C ASN A 81 15.61 34.07 -32.83
N LYS A 82 15.11 35.31 -32.89
CA LYS A 82 14.49 35.99 -31.75
C LYS A 82 12.99 36.14 -31.95
N TYR A 83 12.24 35.65 -31.01
CA TYR A 83 10.77 35.70 -31.02
C TYR A 83 10.22 36.83 -30.15
N LEU A 84 11.00 37.92 -29.99
CA LEU A 84 10.71 39.00 -29.05
C LEU A 84 9.57 39.93 -29.56
N THR A 85 9.17 39.82 -30.81
CA THR A 85 8.13 40.64 -31.46
C THR A 85 6.87 39.86 -31.70
N ALA A 86 5.76 40.56 -32.02
CA ALA A 86 4.49 39.94 -32.36
C ALA A 86 4.52 39.16 -33.71
N SER A 87 5.46 39.47 -34.59
CA SER A 87 5.61 38.83 -35.89
C SER A 87 7.09 38.53 -36.14
N PRO A 88 7.66 37.54 -35.42
CA PRO A 88 9.06 37.17 -35.62
C PRO A 88 9.25 36.41 -36.94
N SER A 89 10.50 36.37 -37.44
CA SER A 89 10.85 35.45 -38.52
C SER A 89 10.70 34.01 -38.03
N ARG A 90 10.10 33.17 -38.87
CA ARG A 90 9.86 31.75 -38.59
C ARG A 90 10.75 30.82 -39.38
N GLU A 91 11.48 31.37 -40.34
CA GLU A 91 12.48 30.61 -41.08
C GLU A 91 13.67 30.34 -40.15
N LEU A 92 13.99 29.07 -39.96
CA LEU A 92 15.16 28.67 -39.21
C LEU A 92 16.42 29.06 -40.02
N GLY A 93 17.30 29.87 -39.40
CA GLY A 93 18.62 30.12 -39.92
C GLY A 93 19.44 28.83 -39.98
N GLU A 94 20.56 28.86 -40.67
CA GLU A 94 21.42 27.65 -40.80
C GLU A 94 21.83 27.11 -39.43
N GLN A 95 22.12 27.99 -38.48
CA GLN A 95 22.54 27.64 -37.14
C GLN A 95 21.37 27.11 -36.28
N ASP A 96 20.21 27.76 -36.38
CA ASP A 96 18.97 27.26 -35.74
C ASP A 96 18.64 25.84 -36.20
N LYS A 97 18.77 25.58 -37.51
CA LYS A 97 18.49 24.28 -38.09
C LYS A 97 19.46 23.21 -37.60
N GLN A 98 20.75 23.53 -37.53
CA GLN A 98 21.72 22.57 -37.00
C GLN A 98 21.46 22.20 -35.54
N VAL A 99 21.15 23.19 -34.69
CA VAL A 99 20.79 22.97 -33.29
C VAL A 99 19.47 22.21 -33.21
N PHE A 100 18.46 22.59 -33.99
CA PHE A 100 17.17 21.92 -34.05
C PHE A 100 17.31 20.44 -34.46
N ASP A 101 18.02 20.15 -35.56
CA ASP A 101 18.23 18.79 -36.05
C ASP A 101 18.99 17.93 -35.02
N PHE A 102 19.88 18.54 -34.24
CA PHE A 102 20.58 17.87 -33.16
C PHE A 102 19.57 17.50 -32.01
N MET A 103 18.73 18.44 -31.59
CA MET A 103 17.71 18.23 -30.58
C MET A 103 16.66 17.23 -31.04
N ALA A 104 16.23 17.30 -32.32
CA ALA A 104 15.27 16.38 -32.91
C ALA A 104 15.75 14.92 -32.83
N ARG A 105 17.02 14.67 -33.16
CA ARG A 105 17.60 13.32 -33.06
C ARG A 105 17.63 12.81 -31.62
N LEU A 106 17.85 13.67 -30.63
CA LEU A 106 17.75 13.28 -29.23
C LEU A 106 16.30 12.95 -28.84
N ALA A 107 15.37 13.78 -29.28
CA ALA A 107 13.95 13.61 -28.98
C ALA A 107 13.36 12.35 -29.63
N GLU A 108 13.76 12.00 -30.85
CA GLU A 108 13.33 10.77 -31.52
C GLU A 108 13.66 9.51 -30.71
N THR A 109 14.71 9.53 -29.92
CA THR A 109 15.11 8.41 -29.06
C THR A 109 14.53 8.47 -27.65
N HIS A 110 13.88 9.59 -27.31
CA HIS A 110 13.32 9.84 -25.98
C HIS A 110 11.86 10.35 -26.07
N PRO A 111 10.90 9.49 -26.35
CA PRO A 111 9.49 9.90 -26.59
C PRO A 111 8.81 10.51 -25.35
N SER A 112 9.41 10.42 -24.17
CA SER A 112 8.93 11.07 -22.96
C SER A 112 9.26 12.56 -22.87
N TYR A 113 10.14 13.07 -23.76
CA TYR A 113 10.48 14.49 -23.82
C TYR A 113 9.37 15.23 -24.54
N ALA A 114 8.82 16.25 -23.89
CA ALA A 114 7.79 17.09 -24.50
C ALA A 114 8.42 18.21 -25.32
N TYR A 115 9.46 18.83 -24.77
CA TYR A 115 10.22 19.89 -25.44
C TYR A 115 11.70 19.76 -25.10
N ILE A 116 12.55 20.14 -26.05
CA ILE A 116 13.98 20.39 -25.84
C ILE A 116 14.25 21.81 -26.31
N SER A 117 14.85 22.62 -25.45
CA SER A 117 14.96 24.06 -25.71
C SER A 117 16.39 24.54 -25.44
N TYR A 118 16.80 25.52 -26.25
CA TYR A 118 17.99 26.30 -26.00
C TYR A 118 17.70 27.79 -26.17
N GLY A 119 17.86 28.54 -25.10
CA GLY A 119 17.72 30.00 -25.12
C GLY A 119 19.07 30.65 -24.85
N VAL A 120 19.47 31.58 -25.71
CA VAL A 120 20.75 32.30 -25.57
C VAL A 120 20.61 33.60 -24.79
N SER A 121 21.71 34.10 -24.25
CA SER A 121 21.74 35.25 -23.35
C SER A 121 21.24 36.56 -23.98
N ASP A 122 21.22 36.66 -25.31
CA ASP A 122 20.72 37.83 -26.05
C ASP A 122 19.24 37.74 -26.42
N GLY A 123 18.55 36.65 -26.02
CA GLY A 123 17.13 36.42 -26.25
C GLY A 123 16.80 35.59 -27.48
N GLY A 124 17.79 35.04 -28.18
CA GLY A 124 17.57 34.03 -29.20
C GLY A 124 17.06 32.70 -28.61
N TYR A 125 16.31 31.92 -29.40
CA TYR A 125 15.72 30.70 -28.93
C TYR A 125 15.54 29.69 -30.07
N VAL A 126 15.80 28.44 -29.77
CA VAL A 126 15.46 27.31 -30.62
C VAL A 126 14.87 26.21 -29.74
N GLY A 127 13.83 25.56 -30.20
CA GLY A 127 13.16 24.49 -29.47
C GLY A 127 12.65 23.41 -30.38
N TRP A 128 12.68 22.20 -29.91
CA TRP A 128 11.99 21.06 -30.50
C TRP A 128 10.79 20.66 -29.60
N PRO A 129 9.62 20.33 -30.17
CA PRO A 129 9.25 20.51 -31.59
C PRO A 129 9.21 21.99 -31.99
N ASN A 130 9.33 22.26 -33.29
CA ASN A 130 9.19 23.63 -33.77
C ASN A 130 7.72 24.09 -33.56
N ASP A 131 7.57 25.23 -32.93
CA ASP A 131 6.27 25.82 -32.62
C ASP A 131 6.11 27.13 -33.38
N ASP A 132 5.17 27.12 -34.33
CA ASP A 132 4.88 28.29 -35.15
C ASP A 132 4.10 29.39 -34.40
N THR A 133 3.75 29.16 -33.14
CA THR A 133 2.99 30.11 -32.31
C THR A 133 3.86 31.08 -31.52
N PHE A 134 5.19 30.88 -31.50
CA PHE A 134 6.10 31.76 -30.76
C PHE A 134 6.01 33.22 -31.27
N ALA A 135 5.50 34.08 -30.42
CA ALA A 135 5.47 35.52 -30.58
C ALA A 135 5.55 36.23 -29.24
N ASN A 136 6.24 37.35 -29.17
CA ASN A 136 6.51 38.04 -27.90
C ASN A 136 7.10 37.11 -26.82
N TYR A 137 7.96 36.18 -27.27
CA TYR A 137 8.58 35.19 -26.41
C TYR A 137 10.02 35.55 -26.12
N ASP A 138 10.30 35.83 -24.85
CA ASP A 138 11.65 36.03 -24.35
C ASP A 138 12.02 34.85 -23.41
N PRO A 139 12.93 33.97 -23.82
CA PRO A 139 13.34 32.85 -22.98
C PRO A 139 13.89 33.27 -21.63
N ARG A 140 14.55 34.43 -21.56
CA ARG A 140 15.19 34.95 -20.32
C ARG A 140 14.19 35.29 -19.21
N GLN A 141 12.93 35.53 -19.57
CA GLN A 141 11.85 35.81 -18.63
C GLN A 141 11.16 34.53 -18.13
N ARG A 142 11.55 33.38 -18.62
CA ARG A 142 10.88 32.11 -18.29
C ARG A 142 11.49 31.46 -17.04
N PRO A 143 10.69 30.75 -16.23
CA PRO A 143 11.14 30.14 -15.00
C PRO A 143 12.34 29.20 -15.20
N TRP A 144 12.33 28.42 -16.28
CA TRP A 144 13.37 27.49 -16.62
C TRP A 144 14.75 28.19 -16.88
N TYR A 145 14.72 29.31 -17.56
CA TYR A 145 15.93 30.07 -17.87
C TYR A 145 16.48 30.75 -16.60
N GLN A 146 15.60 31.42 -15.86
CA GLN A 146 15.96 32.15 -14.64
C GLN A 146 16.56 31.23 -13.57
N LEU A 147 15.97 30.01 -13.42
CA LEU A 147 16.49 29.01 -12.46
C LEU A 147 17.92 28.60 -12.78
N ALA A 148 18.23 28.33 -14.06
CA ALA A 148 19.56 27.91 -14.48
C ALA A 148 20.58 29.03 -14.33
N VAL A 149 20.24 30.25 -14.72
CA VAL A 149 21.13 31.43 -14.59
C VAL A 149 21.45 31.76 -13.14
N ALA A 150 20.47 31.60 -12.24
CA ALA A 150 20.67 31.79 -10.81
C ALA A 150 21.56 30.71 -10.17
N ASN A 151 21.80 29.60 -10.85
CA ASN A 151 22.54 28.45 -10.33
C ASN A 151 23.55 27.91 -11.36
N PRO A 152 24.57 28.69 -11.73
CA PRO A 152 25.52 28.28 -12.77
C PRO A 152 26.23 26.98 -12.41
N GLY A 153 26.49 26.16 -13.42
CA GLY A 153 27.20 24.88 -13.30
C GLY A 153 26.36 23.75 -12.70
N LYS A 154 25.10 24.00 -12.30
CA LYS A 154 24.21 22.97 -11.76
C LYS A 154 23.09 22.63 -12.75
N THR A 155 22.76 21.35 -12.81
CA THR A 155 21.54 20.88 -13.47
C THR A 155 20.44 20.76 -12.43
N LEU A 156 19.33 21.42 -12.68
CA LEU A 156 18.22 21.56 -11.72
C LEU A 156 16.87 21.32 -12.39
N ARG A 157 15.88 20.98 -11.58
CA ARG A 157 14.47 20.86 -12.00
C ARG A 157 13.69 22.09 -11.55
N THR A 158 12.82 22.59 -12.42
CA THR A 158 11.83 23.60 -12.03
C THR A 158 10.72 22.97 -11.21
N ALA A 159 10.00 23.80 -10.42
CA ALA A 159 8.64 23.44 -10.05
C ALA A 159 7.78 23.27 -11.31
N PRO A 160 6.67 22.51 -11.25
CA PRO A 160 5.72 22.44 -12.35
C PRO A 160 5.19 23.82 -12.72
N TYR A 161 5.13 24.14 -14.01
CA TYR A 161 4.57 25.39 -14.49
C TYR A 161 3.79 25.20 -15.78
N TYR A 162 2.83 26.10 -16.02
CA TYR A 162 2.00 26.06 -17.21
C TYR A 162 2.73 26.63 -18.43
N TRP A 163 2.76 25.85 -19.50
CA TRP A 163 3.29 26.22 -20.81
C TRP A 163 2.16 26.57 -21.76
N ALA A 164 1.96 27.86 -22.00
CA ALA A 164 0.81 28.37 -22.73
C ALA A 164 0.76 27.93 -24.20
N SER A 165 1.90 27.86 -24.90
CA SER A 165 1.94 27.45 -26.30
C SER A 165 1.50 26.02 -26.54
N GLY A 166 1.84 25.10 -25.63
CA GLY A 166 1.47 23.70 -25.73
C GLY A 166 0.22 23.34 -24.94
N ASP A 167 -0.39 24.29 -24.22
CA ASP A 167 -1.50 24.05 -23.29
C ASP A 167 -1.23 22.89 -22.33
N VAL A 168 -0.01 22.84 -21.82
CA VAL A 168 0.44 21.75 -20.93
C VAL A 168 1.12 22.30 -19.71
N VAL A 169 1.06 21.53 -18.63
CA VAL A 169 1.93 21.75 -17.48
C VAL A 169 3.13 20.83 -17.61
N GLN A 170 4.29 21.38 -17.35
CA GLN A 170 5.56 20.70 -17.54
C GLN A 170 6.53 20.94 -16.39
N ILE A 171 7.52 20.07 -16.28
CA ILE A 171 8.70 20.20 -15.45
C ILE A 171 9.89 20.29 -16.39
N SER A 172 10.70 21.31 -16.22
CA SER A 172 11.93 21.48 -17.00
C SER A 172 13.15 21.04 -16.18
N VAL A 173 14.01 20.26 -16.80
CA VAL A 173 15.38 20.04 -16.33
C VAL A 173 16.28 20.97 -17.10
N VAL A 174 17.07 21.78 -16.41
CA VAL A 174 17.73 22.95 -16.97
C VAL A 174 19.18 23.04 -16.55
N ARG A 175 20.01 23.59 -17.44
CA ARG A 175 21.40 23.90 -17.15
C ARG A 175 21.86 25.13 -17.91
N ALA A 176 22.61 25.98 -17.22
CA ALA A 176 23.34 27.09 -17.86
C ALA A 176 24.52 26.56 -18.67
N VAL A 177 24.70 27.11 -19.84
CA VAL A 177 25.81 26.80 -20.77
C VAL A 177 26.75 28.00 -20.80
N ASP A 178 28.01 27.76 -20.55
CA ASP A 178 29.05 28.79 -20.68
C ASP A 178 29.75 28.66 -22.05
N ASN A 179 30.11 29.79 -22.60
CA ASN A 179 30.97 29.83 -23.81
C ASN A 179 32.41 29.52 -23.46
N SER A 180 33.26 29.47 -24.49
CA SER A 180 34.70 29.21 -24.33
C SER A 180 35.45 30.24 -23.49
N LEU A 181 34.84 31.39 -23.22
CA LEU A 181 35.41 32.48 -22.40
C LEU A 181 34.90 32.40 -20.93
N GLY A 182 34.08 31.41 -20.58
CA GLY A 182 33.49 31.24 -19.24
C GLY A 182 32.34 32.21 -18.95
N SER A 183 31.78 32.83 -20.00
CA SER A 183 30.59 33.70 -19.86
C SER A 183 29.34 32.91 -20.27
N LEU A 184 28.20 33.29 -19.69
CA LEU A 184 26.91 32.67 -20.01
C LEU A 184 26.60 32.78 -21.53
N ALA A 185 26.58 31.66 -22.22
CA ALA A 185 26.10 31.54 -23.59
C ALA A 185 24.59 31.45 -23.64
N GLY A 186 23.98 30.65 -22.78
CA GLY A 186 22.56 30.44 -22.72
C GLY A 186 22.16 29.38 -21.72
N VAL A 187 20.96 28.83 -21.89
CA VAL A 187 20.42 27.78 -21.04
C VAL A 187 19.80 26.70 -21.92
N VAL A 188 20.10 25.45 -21.67
CA VAL A 188 19.43 24.30 -22.25
C VAL A 188 18.36 23.79 -21.29
N SER A 189 17.28 23.27 -21.84
CA SER A 189 16.16 22.67 -21.11
C SER A 189 15.68 21.41 -21.82
N ILE A 190 15.36 20.40 -21.04
CA ILE A 190 14.51 19.27 -21.45
C ILE A 190 13.28 19.27 -20.59
N ASP A 191 12.13 19.29 -21.22
CA ASP A 191 10.85 19.41 -20.55
C ASP A 191 10.07 18.09 -20.64
N VAL A 192 9.46 17.72 -19.54
CA VAL A 192 8.56 16.56 -19.44
C VAL A 192 7.16 17.05 -19.13
N SER A 193 6.20 16.59 -19.91
CA SER A 193 4.82 16.92 -19.69
C SER A 193 4.27 16.16 -18.47
N LEU A 194 3.47 16.82 -17.65
CA LEU A 194 2.79 16.19 -16.54
C LEU A 194 1.73 15.17 -16.96
N ASN A 195 1.26 15.23 -18.19
CA ASN A 195 0.39 14.20 -18.73
C ASN A 195 1.12 12.85 -18.80
N GLY A 196 2.36 12.82 -19.29
CA GLY A 196 3.19 11.62 -19.29
C GLY A 196 3.45 11.08 -17.88
N LEU A 197 3.71 11.97 -16.93
CA LEU A 197 3.87 11.60 -15.53
C LEU A 197 2.57 11.07 -14.92
N THR A 198 1.44 11.70 -15.22
CA THR A 198 0.11 11.26 -14.81
C THR A 198 -0.20 9.87 -15.34
N ASP A 199 0.14 9.58 -16.60
CA ASP A 199 -0.12 8.29 -17.21
C ASP A 199 0.77 7.18 -16.60
N LEU A 200 1.98 7.50 -16.21
CA LEU A 200 2.82 6.60 -15.41
C LEU A 200 2.18 6.30 -14.06
N LEU A 201 1.69 7.31 -13.34
CA LEU A 201 1.08 7.14 -12.03
C LEU A 201 -0.27 6.40 -12.09
N LYS A 202 -1.05 6.57 -13.17
CA LYS A 202 -2.30 5.82 -13.40
C LYS A 202 -2.09 4.31 -13.57
N GLN A 203 -0.92 3.89 -14.01
CA GLN A 203 -0.59 2.47 -14.15
C GLN A 203 -0.32 1.80 -12.80
N ILE A 204 -0.06 2.60 -11.77
CA ILE A 204 0.25 2.11 -10.43
C ILE A 204 -1.04 1.90 -9.67
N LYS A 205 -1.34 0.64 -9.37
CA LYS A 205 -2.52 0.25 -8.61
C LYS A 205 -2.11 -0.20 -7.22
N LEU A 206 -2.65 0.45 -6.23
CA LEU A 206 -2.57 0.01 -4.83
C LEU A 206 -3.82 -0.81 -4.53
N GLY A 207 -3.76 -2.14 -4.70
CA GLY A 207 -4.95 -2.99 -4.66
C GLY A 207 -5.85 -2.77 -5.89
N GLU A 208 -7.16 -2.85 -5.71
CA GLU A 208 -8.15 -2.67 -6.77
C GLU A 208 -8.62 -1.21 -6.92
N SER A 209 -8.91 -0.55 -5.79
CA SER A 209 -9.44 0.82 -5.75
C SER A 209 -8.39 1.89 -5.51
N GLY A 210 -7.17 1.47 -5.12
CA GLY A 210 -6.15 2.41 -4.68
C GLY A 210 -5.40 3.07 -5.83
N TYR A 211 -4.87 4.24 -5.53
CA TYR A 211 -4.11 5.08 -6.46
C TYR A 211 -3.02 5.86 -5.73
N LEU A 212 -2.12 6.43 -6.49
CA LEU A 212 -1.00 7.21 -5.98
C LEU A 212 -1.14 8.67 -6.41
N MET A 213 -1.20 9.56 -5.44
CA MET A 213 -1.18 11.02 -5.63
C MET A 213 0.24 11.54 -5.38
N LEU A 214 0.62 12.57 -6.11
CA LEU A 214 1.90 13.24 -5.97
C LEU A 214 1.72 14.70 -5.60
N VAL A 215 2.40 15.13 -4.56
CA VAL A 215 2.30 16.48 -3.99
C VAL A 215 3.70 17.08 -3.81
N GLU A 216 3.87 18.35 -4.13
CA GLU A 216 5.10 19.10 -3.84
C GLU A 216 5.24 19.42 -2.34
N ASN A 217 6.45 19.72 -1.91
CA ASN A 217 6.72 20.13 -0.52
C ASN A 217 6.00 21.44 -0.11
N ASN A 218 5.61 22.28 -1.07
CA ASN A 218 4.81 23.49 -0.83
C ASN A 218 3.32 23.20 -0.69
N GLY A 219 2.89 21.93 -0.80
CA GLY A 219 1.51 21.49 -0.69
C GLY A 219 0.72 21.52 -1.99
N ASN A 220 1.31 21.92 -3.12
CA ASN A 220 0.64 21.84 -4.42
C ASN A 220 0.53 20.39 -4.92
N VAL A 221 -0.65 20.00 -5.36
CA VAL A 221 -0.85 18.71 -6.02
C VAL A 221 -0.19 18.74 -7.40
N ILE A 222 0.76 17.85 -7.65
CA ILE A 222 1.37 17.68 -8.97
C ILE A 222 0.46 16.81 -9.83
N VAL A 223 0.08 15.66 -9.31
CA VAL A 223 -0.79 14.70 -9.99
C VAL A 223 -1.77 14.09 -9.01
N ASP A 224 -3.05 14.21 -9.32
CA ASP A 224 -4.13 13.41 -8.78
C ASP A 224 -4.76 12.61 -9.92
N PRO A 225 -4.47 11.29 -10.06
CA PRO A 225 -4.99 10.49 -11.17
C PRO A 225 -6.50 10.32 -11.14
N ARG A 226 -7.13 10.44 -9.96
CA ARG A 226 -8.57 10.27 -9.78
C ARG A 226 -9.34 11.56 -10.05
N GLU A 227 -8.79 12.69 -9.59
CA GLU A 227 -9.41 14.00 -9.72
C GLU A 227 -8.44 15.02 -10.34
N PRO A 228 -8.22 14.97 -11.66
CA PRO A 228 -7.24 15.84 -12.33
C PRO A 228 -7.47 17.34 -12.12
N LYS A 229 -8.69 17.75 -11.73
CA LYS A 229 -9.02 19.14 -11.38
C LYS A 229 -8.29 19.65 -10.12
N HIS A 230 -7.71 18.74 -9.33
CA HIS A 230 -6.89 19.07 -8.14
C HIS A 230 -5.46 19.48 -8.54
N ASN A 231 -5.00 19.07 -9.71
CA ASN A 231 -3.64 19.36 -10.14
C ASN A 231 -3.37 20.87 -10.10
N PHE A 232 -2.18 21.24 -9.61
CA PHE A 232 -1.65 22.61 -9.46
C PHE A 232 -2.38 23.51 -8.47
N LYS A 233 -3.14 22.91 -7.56
CA LYS A 233 -3.81 23.62 -6.47
C LYS A 233 -3.31 23.09 -5.12
N GLN A 234 -3.50 23.90 -4.08
CA GLN A 234 -3.15 23.51 -2.73
C GLN A 234 -4.00 22.32 -2.26
N LEU A 235 -3.36 21.30 -1.74
CA LEU A 235 -4.01 20.07 -1.28
C LEU A 235 -5.07 20.35 -0.21
N ASP A 236 -4.81 21.26 0.71
CA ASP A 236 -5.71 21.62 1.80
C ASP A 236 -6.96 22.41 1.36
N SER A 237 -6.98 22.90 0.11
CA SER A 237 -8.12 23.66 -0.44
C SER A 237 -9.33 22.79 -0.82
N PHE A 238 -9.18 21.44 -0.85
CA PHE A 238 -10.22 20.52 -1.36
C PHE A 238 -11.16 19.98 -0.26
N GLY A 239 -11.00 20.42 0.98
CA GLY A 239 -11.81 20.02 2.11
C GLY A 239 -11.03 19.40 3.24
N GLU A 240 -11.74 19.07 4.32
CA GLU A 240 -11.14 18.67 5.59
C GLU A 240 -10.25 17.43 5.49
N GLY A 241 -10.67 16.40 4.76
CA GLY A 241 -9.87 15.18 4.57
C GLY A 241 -8.54 15.46 3.85
N TYR A 242 -8.54 16.32 2.84
CA TYR A 242 -7.31 16.73 2.15
C TYR A 242 -6.43 17.64 3.02
N ALA A 243 -7.04 18.47 3.87
CA ALA A 243 -6.30 19.28 4.84
C ALA A 243 -5.61 18.41 5.91
N VAL A 244 -6.20 17.29 6.29
CA VAL A 244 -5.56 16.27 7.16
C VAL A 244 -4.36 15.67 6.45
N LEU A 245 -4.49 15.27 5.19
CA LEU A 245 -3.38 14.72 4.38
C LEU A 245 -2.23 15.73 4.23
N ALA A 246 -2.54 16.99 3.99
CA ALA A 246 -1.54 18.04 3.83
C ALA A 246 -0.71 18.31 5.10
N LYS A 247 -1.30 18.07 6.27
CA LYS A 247 -0.64 18.23 7.58
C LYS A 247 0.00 16.94 8.09
N ALA A 248 -0.33 15.83 7.47
CA ALA A 248 0.15 14.52 7.91
C ALA A 248 1.66 14.40 7.65
N GLY A 249 2.37 13.88 8.64
CA GLY A 249 3.74 13.41 8.47
C GLY A 249 3.78 12.04 7.78
N LYS A 250 4.98 11.48 7.70
CA LYS A 250 5.17 10.13 7.12
C LYS A 250 4.37 9.09 7.90
N GLY A 251 3.63 8.26 7.19
CA GLY A 251 2.92 7.10 7.74
C GLY A 251 1.47 6.99 7.32
N LEU A 252 0.74 6.16 8.05
CA LEU A 252 -0.66 5.84 7.80
C LEU A 252 -1.59 6.89 8.40
N VAL A 253 -2.54 7.35 7.60
CA VAL A 253 -3.60 8.28 8.01
C VAL A 253 -4.94 7.77 7.47
N GLU A 254 -6.00 7.88 8.26
CA GLU A 254 -7.36 7.64 7.79
C GLU A 254 -8.05 8.96 7.50
N VAL A 255 -8.66 9.06 6.33
CA VAL A 255 -9.33 10.29 5.87
C VAL A 255 -10.65 9.97 5.18
N GLU A 256 -11.53 10.95 5.16
CA GLU A 256 -12.76 10.90 4.38
C GLU A 256 -12.64 11.85 3.20
N LEU A 257 -12.76 11.30 1.98
CA LEU A 257 -12.65 12.04 0.73
C LEU A 257 -13.91 11.77 -0.10
N GLY A 258 -14.67 12.83 -0.37
CA GLY A 258 -15.88 12.71 -1.18
C GLY A 258 -16.96 11.81 -0.57
N GLY A 259 -17.02 11.69 0.76
CA GLY A 259 -17.98 10.82 1.48
C GLY A 259 -17.56 9.35 1.57
N GLU A 260 -16.39 8.99 1.07
CA GLU A 260 -15.78 7.65 1.20
C GLU A 260 -14.59 7.69 2.14
N ARG A 261 -14.43 6.64 2.96
CA ARG A 261 -13.27 6.50 3.85
C ARG A 261 -12.10 5.87 3.13
N TYR A 262 -10.94 6.51 3.27
CA TYR A 262 -9.68 6.04 2.72
C TYR A 262 -8.64 5.80 3.80
N MET A 263 -7.80 4.81 3.56
CA MET A 263 -6.52 4.67 4.22
C MET A 263 -5.47 5.28 3.30
N ALA A 264 -4.70 6.20 3.83
CA ALA A 264 -3.66 6.92 3.10
C ALA A 264 -2.29 6.64 3.72
N ASN A 265 -1.33 6.25 2.90
CA ASN A 265 0.07 6.21 3.29
C ASN A 265 0.76 7.46 2.75
N VAL A 266 1.13 8.35 3.63
CA VAL A 266 1.89 9.58 3.31
C VAL A 266 3.37 9.26 3.37
N TYR A 267 4.06 9.42 2.25
CA TYR A 267 5.47 9.10 2.10
C TYR A 267 6.25 10.29 1.51
N PRO A 268 6.80 11.16 2.37
CA PRO A 268 7.70 12.22 1.92
C PRO A 268 9.00 11.60 1.38
N ASP A 269 9.37 11.98 0.18
CA ASP A 269 10.63 11.60 -0.43
C ASP A 269 11.59 12.80 -0.44
N ALA A 270 12.62 12.70 0.38
CA ALA A 270 13.60 13.79 0.54
C ALA A 270 14.45 14.03 -0.72
N GLN A 271 14.55 13.04 -1.60
CA GLN A 271 15.40 13.12 -2.77
C GLN A 271 14.74 13.89 -3.92
N SER A 272 13.46 13.62 -4.16
CA SER A 272 12.69 14.35 -5.17
C SER A 272 12.17 15.70 -4.67
N GLY A 273 12.04 15.87 -3.35
CA GLY A 273 11.32 16.97 -2.75
C GLY A 273 9.80 16.85 -2.91
N TRP A 274 9.28 15.65 -3.13
CA TRP A 274 7.86 15.37 -3.32
C TRP A 274 7.32 14.47 -2.23
N THR A 275 6.02 14.54 -2.02
CA THR A 275 5.31 13.63 -1.13
C THR A 275 4.41 12.73 -1.96
N PHE A 276 4.64 11.43 -1.85
CA PHE A 276 3.77 10.41 -2.42
C PHE A 276 2.68 10.08 -1.41
N ILE A 277 1.42 10.09 -1.84
CA ILE A 277 0.28 9.71 -1.01
C ILE A 277 -0.41 8.54 -1.68
N GLY A 278 -0.22 7.35 -1.14
CA GLY A 278 -0.91 6.15 -1.56
C GLY A 278 -2.26 6.05 -0.88
N LEU A 279 -3.35 6.11 -1.64
CA LEU A 279 -4.73 6.05 -1.15
C LEU A 279 -5.39 4.76 -1.58
N ILE A 280 -6.12 4.11 -0.66
CA ILE A 280 -6.97 2.94 -0.94
C ILE A 280 -8.25 3.06 -0.12
N ARG A 281 -9.35 2.52 -0.62
CA ARG A 281 -10.60 2.50 0.15
C ARG A 281 -10.41 1.67 1.42
N HIS A 282 -10.84 2.26 2.54
CA HIS A 282 -10.79 1.59 3.84
C HIS A 282 -11.47 0.22 3.81
N ASP A 283 -12.61 0.13 3.12
CA ASP A 283 -13.40 -1.09 3.05
C ASP A 283 -12.65 -2.22 2.33
N GLU A 284 -11.86 -1.90 1.32
CA GLU A 284 -11.03 -2.87 0.60
C GLU A 284 -9.95 -3.47 1.51
N VAL A 285 -9.23 -2.62 2.23
CA VAL A 285 -8.19 -3.09 3.18
C VAL A 285 -8.80 -3.97 4.27
N MET A 286 -10.00 -3.61 4.73
CA MET A 286 -10.71 -4.32 5.80
C MET A 286 -11.58 -5.49 5.31
N GLN A 287 -11.72 -5.70 4.00
CA GLN A 287 -12.62 -6.71 3.44
C GLN A 287 -12.28 -8.12 3.94
N THR A 288 -11.03 -8.53 3.79
CA THR A 288 -10.56 -9.84 4.26
C THR A 288 -10.71 -9.96 5.78
N THR A 289 -10.34 -8.91 6.50
CA THR A 289 -10.45 -8.85 7.96
C THR A 289 -11.90 -8.93 8.42
N THR A 290 -12.80 -8.25 7.72
CA THR A 290 -14.24 -8.28 8.02
C THR A 290 -14.82 -9.66 7.79
N HIS A 291 -14.48 -10.32 6.69
CA HIS A 291 -14.92 -11.67 6.39
C HIS A 291 -14.43 -12.68 7.44
N LEU A 292 -13.14 -12.64 7.78
CA LEU A 292 -12.57 -13.47 8.84
C LEU A 292 -13.18 -13.16 10.21
N SER A 293 -13.45 -11.89 10.51
CA SER A 293 -14.11 -11.49 11.76
C SER A 293 -15.53 -12.06 11.88
N TRP A 294 -16.30 -12.05 10.80
CA TRP A 294 -17.63 -12.67 10.76
C TRP A 294 -17.53 -14.18 10.94
N LEU A 295 -16.57 -14.84 10.30
CA LEU A 295 -16.35 -16.27 10.45
C LEU A 295 -16.00 -16.62 11.91
N ILE A 296 -15.02 -15.93 12.49
CA ILE A 296 -14.59 -16.13 13.88
C ILE A 296 -15.74 -15.82 14.85
N GLY A 297 -16.45 -14.73 14.63
CA GLY A 297 -17.61 -14.34 15.42
C GLY A 297 -18.73 -15.38 15.38
N SER A 298 -19.04 -15.92 14.21
CA SER A 298 -20.07 -16.96 14.05
C SER A 298 -19.66 -18.28 14.72
N ILE A 299 -18.41 -18.67 14.62
CA ILE A 299 -17.86 -19.86 15.30
C ILE A 299 -17.90 -19.66 16.82
N ALA A 300 -17.46 -18.50 17.31
CA ALA A 300 -17.49 -18.18 18.73
C ALA A 300 -18.92 -18.17 19.30
N LEU A 301 -19.87 -17.61 18.54
CA LEU A 301 -21.29 -17.63 18.91
C LEU A 301 -21.86 -19.06 18.93
N ALA A 302 -21.61 -19.83 17.89
CA ALA A 302 -22.05 -21.22 17.80
C ALA A 302 -21.51 -22.07 18.97
N LEU A 303 -20.23 -21.94 19.26
CA LEU A 303 -19.60 -22.60 20.40
C LEU A 303 -20.24 -22.17 21.73
N THR A 304 -20.44 -20.86 21.92
CA THR A 304 -21.06 -20.33 23.13
C THR A 304 -22.48 -20.89 23.32
N VAL A 305 -23.29 -20.97 22.26
CA VAL A 305 -24.63 -21.55 22.30
C VAL A 305 -24.57 -23.05 22.57
N ILE A 306 -23.69 -23.79 21.97
CA ILE A 306 -23.48 -25.23 22.21
C ILE A 306 -23.11 -25.45 23.67
N PHE A 307 -22.16 -24.70 24.20
CA PHE A 307 -21.75 -24.84 25.60
C PHE A 307 -22.85 -24.43 26.60
N ALA A 308 -23.60 -23.37 26.25
CA ALA A 308 -24.75 -22.99 27.05
C ALA A 308 -25.87 -24.09 27.05
N GLY A 309 -26.11 -24.68 25.87
CA GLY A 309 -27.08 -25.80 25.72
C GLY A 309 -26.61 -27.05 26.50
N VAL A 310 -25.37 -27.42 26.37
CA VAL A 310 -24.74 -28.50 27.14
C VAL A 310 -24.81 -28.21 28.64
N GLY A 311 -24.45 -26.98 29.05
CA GLY A 311 -24.57 -26.56 30.46
C GLY A 311 -25.98 -26.59 30.98
N ALA A 312 -26.98 -26.19 30.17
CA ALA A 312 -28.40 -26.27 30.52
C ALA A 312 -28.91 -27.72 30.63
N ALA A 313 -28.48 -28.59 29.72
CA ALA A 313 -28.78 -30.04 29.80
C ALA A 313 -28.18 -30.67 31.07
N PHE A 314 -26.91 -30.32 31.36
CA PHE A 314 -26.22 -30.74 32.56
C PHE A 314 -26.87 -30.23 33.83
N ALA A 315 -27.20 -28.93 33.88
CA ALA A 315 -27.94 -28.36 35.00
C ALA A 315 -29.28 -29.05 35.22
N LYS A 316 -29.96 -29.44 34.11
CA LYS A 316 -31.24 -30.17 34.19
C LYS A 316 -31.04 -31.57 34.75
N VAL A 317 -29.98 -32.27 34.33
CA VAL A 317 -29.69 -33.62 34.82
C VAL A 317 -29.28 -33.61 36.30
N ILE A 318 -28.44 -32.63 36.71
CA ILE A 318 -27.98 -32.54 38.10
C ILE A 318 -29.05 -32.05 39.05
N VAL A 319 -29.83 -31.04 38.63
CA VAL A 319 -30.81 -30.38 39.51
C VAL A 319 -32.14 -31.16 39.61
N ARG A 320 -32.46 -31.96 38.60
CA ARG A 320 -33.71 -32.72 38.58
C ARG A 320 -33.84 -33.72 39.73
N PRO A 321 -32.82 -34.54 40.04
CA PRO A 321 -32.83 -35.39 41.22
C PRO A 321 -32.92 -34.60 42.53
N ILE A 322 -32.13 -33.51 42.63
CA ILE A 322 -32.11 -32.66 43.83
C ILE A 322 -33.50 -32.05 44.08
N ASN A 323 -34.14 -31.55 43.02
CA ASN A 323 -35.52 -31.05 43.14
C ASN A 323 -36.52 -32.17 43.48
N SER A 324 -36.31 -33.36 42.93
CA SER A 324 -37.15 -34.51 43.28
C SER A 324 -36.98 -34.92 44.75
N VAL A 325 -35.74 -34.86 45.26
CA VAL A 325 -35.47 -35.08 46.69
C VAL A 325 -36.03 -33.95 47.52
N SER A 326 -35.82 -32.67 47.10
CA SER A 326 -36.38 -31.51 47.81
C SER A 326 -37.90 -31.52 47.86
N SER A 327 -38.55 -31.82 46.70
CA SER A 327 -40.01 -31.95 46.66
C SER A 327 -40.52 -33.14 47.49
N GLY A 328 -39.76 -34.26 47.44
CA GLY A 328 -40.06 -35.39 48.28
C GLY A 328 -39.85 -35.11 49.78
N LEU A 329 -38.84 -34.29 50.10
CA LEU A 329 -38.63 -33.81 51.48
C LEU A 329 -39.68 -32.76 51.87
N GLU A 330 -40.11 -31.91 50.95
CA GLU A 330 -41.20 -30.95 51.14
C GLU A 330 -42.53 -31.66 51.36
N ASP A 331 -42.83 -32.67 50.56
CA ASP A 331 -43.94 -33.52 50.73
C ASP A 331 -43.92 -34.26 52.06
N ILE A 332 -42.76 -34.70 52.51
CA ILE A 332 -42.56 -35.33 53.83
C ILE A 332 -42.62 -34.30 54.94
N ALA A 333 -42.11 -33.08 54.74
CA ALA A 333 -42.09 -32.02 55.74
C ALA A 333 -43.47 -31.33 55.91
N GLN A 334 -44.25 -31.25 54.83
CA GLN A 334 -45.57 -30.58 54.79
C GLN A 334 -46.73 -31.56 54.80
N GLY A 335 -46.52 -32.80 54.53
CA GLY A 335 -47.51 -33.84 54.53
C GLY A 335 -47.54 -34.61 55.89
N GLU A 336 -48.55 -35.46 56.11
CA GLU A 336 -48.79 -36.21 57.32
C GLU A 336 -47.72 -37.26 57.68
N GLY A 337 -46.47 -36.98 57.49
CA GLY A 337 -45.38 -37.80 58.02
C GLY A 337 -45.33 -39.20 57.46
N ASP A 338 -45.85 -39.45 56.29
CA ASP A 338 -45.79 -40.77 55.66
C ASP A 338 -44.33 -41.01 55.14
N LEU A 339 -43.50 -41.31 56.03
CA LEU A 339 -42.21 -41.81 55.80
C LEU A 339 -42.13 -43.14 55.02
N THR A 340 -43.34 -43.77 54.80
CA THR A 340 -43.52 -45.00 54.00
C THR A 340 -43.49 -44.70 52.50
N ARG A 341 -43.71 -43.48 52.10
CA ARG A 341 -43.20 -43.02 50.83
C ARG A 341 -41.71 -42.91 50.92
N SER A 342 -41.14 -44.09 51.04
CA SER A 342 -39.79 -44.14 50.55
C SER A 342 -39.81 -43.36 49.23
N LEU A 343 -39.09 -42.31 49.12
CA LEU A 343 -38.88 -41.68 47.88
C LEU A 343 -38.62 -42.79 46.90
N GLU A 344 -39.67 -43.18 46.19
CA GLU A 344 -39.62 -44.25 45.21
C GLU A 344 -38.74 -43.70 44.11
N ILE A 345 -37.57 -43.83 44.36
CA ILE A 345 -36.51 -43.42 43.49
C ILE A 345 -36.45 -44.55 42.52
N ARG A 346 -37.12 -44.34 41.44
CA ARG A 346 -36.97 -45.19 40.26
C ARG A 346 -35.55 -45.12 39.78
N GLY A 347 -34.81 -46.09 40.09
CA GLY A 347 -33.36 -46.14 39.97
C GLY A 347 -32.87 -46.21 41.41
N ARG A 348 -31.96 -46.79 41.70
CA ARG A 348 -31.26 -46.88 42.95
C ARG A 348 -30.33 -45.68 43.15
N ASP A 349 -30.92 -44.49 42.93
CA ASP A 349 -30.16 -43.27 43.05
C ASP A 349 -30.31 -42.69 44.47
N GLU A 350 -29.62 -41.72 44.70
CA GLU A 350 -29.31 -41.01 45.89
C GLU A 350 -30.48 -40.37 46.58
N THR A 351 -31.53 -40.21 45.83
CA THR A 351 -32.75 -39.70 46.40
C THR A 351 -33.47 -40.78 47.21
N ALA A 352 -33.37 -42.07 46.83
CA ALA A 352 -33.81 -43.20 47.69
C ALA A 352 -32.96 -43.29 48.90
N GLN A 353 -31.69 -42.97 48.77
CA GLN A 353 -30.77 -43.07 49.91
C GLN A 353 -30.72 -41.83 50.77
N LEU A 354 -31.06 -40.66 50.23
CA LEU A 354 -31.31 -39.51 51.04
C LEU A 354 -32.56 -39.76 51.89
N ALA A 355 -33.48 -40.57 51.42
CA ALA A 355 -34.63 -41.02 52.18
C ALA A 355 -34.29 -42.16 53.13
N SER A 356 -33.56 -43.17 52.74
CA SER A 356 -33.06 -44.19 53.65
C SER A 356 -31.92 -43.65 54.48
N TRP A 357 -31.43 -42.61 54.04
CA TRP A 357 -30.55 -41.84 54.82
C TRP A 357 -30.43 -40.39 54.38
N PHE A 358 -31.27 -39.76 54.12
CA PHE A 358 -30.75 -39.43 55.33
C PHE A 358 -29.76 -40.47 55.74
N ASN A 359 -29.88 -41.61 55.28
CA ASN A 359 -29.15 -42.77 55.60
C ASN A 359 -27.96 -43.04 54.80
N GLN A 360 -27.78 -42.48 53.71
CA GLN A 360 -26.61 -42.86 52.95
C GLN A 360 -26.18 -41.72 52.07
N PHE A 361 -25.81 -40.69 52.72
CA PHE A 361 -25.04 -39.62 52.16
C PHE A 361 -23.97 -40.10 51.20
N LEU A 362 -23.56 -41.35 51.38
CA LEU A 362 -22.57 -41.98 50.45
C LEU A 362 -23.12 -42.39 49.06
N GLY A 363 -24.35 -42.70 48.95
CA GLY A 363 -24.93 -42.97 47.61
C GLY A 363 -25.02 -41.70 46.80
N ALA A 364 -25.36 -40.57 47.42
CA ALA A 364 -25.37 -39.30 46.74
C ALA A 364 -23.96 -38.89 46.20
N ILE A 365 -22.93 -39.17 47.00
CA ILE A 365 -21.57 -38.94 46.56
C ILE A 365 -21.21 -39.87 45.39
N ARG A 366 -21.65 -41.12 45.40
CA ARG A 366 -21.32 -42.06 44.33
C ARG A 366 -21.93 -41.67 42.96
N SER A 367 -23.12 -41.16 42.96
CA SER A 367 -23.71 -40.65 41.71
C SER A 367 -23.12 -39.30 41.32
N LEU A 368 -22.81 -38.44 42.26
CA LEU A 368 -22.07 -37.22 41.97
C LEU A 368 -20.76 -37.52 41.27
N ILE A 369 -20.03 -38.58 41.71
CA ILE A 369 -18.82 -39.07 41.06
C ILE A 369 -19.08 -39.64 39.67
N GLN A 370 -20.20 -40.36 39.47
CA GLN A 370 -20.61 -40.84 38.14
C GLN A 370 -20.93 -39.69 37.17
N HIS A 371 -21.58 -38.62 37.69
CA HIS A 371 -21.83 -37.44 36.87
C HIS A 371 -20.56 -36.64 36.55
N ILE A 372 -19.60 -36.61 37.47
CA ILE A 372 -18.29 -36.00 37.23
C ILE A 372 -17.49 -36.80 36.17
N GLY A 373 -17.59 -38.14 36.19
CA GLY A 373 -17.01 -39.00 35.15
C GLY A 373 -17.63 -38.74 33.77
N THR A 374 -18.97 -38.52 33.73
CA THR A 374 -19.66 -38.15 32.49
C THR A 374 -19.26 -36.75 32.02
N ALA A 375 -19.08 -35.85 32.98
CA ALA A 375 -18.57 -34.51 32.69
C ALA A 375 -17.13 -34.55 32.17
N ALA A 376 -16.29 -35.44 32.73
CA ALA A 376 -14.94 -35.66 32.25
C ALA A 376 -14.92 -36.26 30.83
N GLY A 377 -15.84 -37.19 30.53
CA GLY A 377 -16.05 -37.71 29.18
C GLY A 377 -16.50 -36.64 28.19
N GLN A 378 -17.36 -35.73 28.70
CA GLN A 378 -17.85 -34.61 27.87
C GLN A 378 -16.82 -33.52 27.68
N ILE A 379 -15.93 -33.34 28.66
CA ILE A 379 -14.71 -32.49 28.50
C ILE A 379 -13.77 -33.07 27.46
N LEU A 380 -13.64 -34.40 27.40
CA LEU A 380 -12.91 -35.10 26.35
C LEU A 380 -13.55 -34.89 24.97
N HIS A 381 -14.89 -34.96 24.90
CA HIS A 381 -15.61 -34.65 23.65
C HIS A 381 -15.48 -33.17 23.25
N THR A 382 -15.42 -32.31 24.24
CA THR A 382 -15.17 -30.87 24.04
C THR A 382 -13.74 -30.60 23.58
N SER A 383 -12.77 -31.34 24.15
CA SER A 383 -11.37 -31.30 23.68
C SER A 383 -11.25 -31.78 22.23
N SER A 384 -12.00 -32.82 21.86
CA SER A 384 -12.12 -33.31 20.48
C SER A 384 -12.75 -32.26 19.54
N SER A 385 -13.78 -31.53 20.04
CA SER A 385 -14.41 -30.44 19.28
C SER A 385 -13.43 -29.24 19.12
N SER A 386 -12.67 -28.95 20.15
CA SER A 386 -11.62 -27.93 20.11
C SER A 386 -10.49 -28.31 19.14
N THR A 387 -10.18 -29.61 19.06
CA THR A 387 -9.21 -30.13 18.07
C THR A 387 -9.74 -29.97 16.64
N ARG A 388 -11.05 -30.18 16.44
CA ARG A 388 -11.68 -29.93 15.13
C ARG A 388 -11.63 -28.46 14.73
N VAL A 389 -11.96 -27.58 15.68
CA VAL A 389 -11.86 -26.11 15.45
C VAL A 389 -10.41 -25.70 15.14
N SER A 390 -9.45 -26.34 15.81
CA SER A 390 -8.03 -26.11 15.48
C SER A 390 -7.67 -26.63 14.08
N GLY A 391 -8.33 -27.72 13.65
CA GLY A 391 -8.24 -28.23 12.28
C GLY A 391 -8.84 -27.25 11.25
N ASP A 392 -10.02 -26.70 11.54
CA ASP A 392 -10.69 -25.72 10.68
C ASP A 392 -9.88 -24.40 10.60
N MET A 393 -9.21 -24.01 11.71
CA MET A 393 -8.26 -22.90 11.70
C MET A 393 -6.98 -23.22 10.89
N ALA A 394 -6.50 -24.46 10.98
CA ALA A 394 -5.35 -24.90 10.17
C ALA A 394 -5.69 -24.91 8.67
N GLU A 395 -6.93 -25.27 8.31
CA GLU A 395 -7.42 -25.21 6.93
C GLU A 395 -7.62 -23.77 6.45
N ALA A 396 -8.11 -22.87 7.31
CA ALA A 396 -8.18 -21.43 7.01
C ALA A 396 -6.77 -20.84 6.82
N ALA A 397 -5.81 -21.26 7.65
CA ALA A 397 -4.40 -20.90 7.50
C ALA A 397 -3.78 -21.52 6.24
N GLY A 398 -4.25 -22.71 5.82
CA GLY A 398 -3.90 -23.31 4.54
C GLY A 398 -4.37 -22.47 3.35
N ARG A 399 -5.62 -22.00 3.37
CA ARG A 399 -6.15 -21.09 2.35
C ARG A 399 -5.43 -19.73 2.32
N GLN A 400 -5.02 -19.25 3.50
CA GLN A 400 -4.20 -18.04 3.57
C GLN A 400 -2.80 -18.28 2.98
N ARG A 401 -2.26 -19.48 3.15
CA ARG A 401 -1.00 -19.90 2.52
C ARG A 401 -1.13 -19.98 1.00
N GLU A 402 -2.24 -20.51 0.48
CA GLU A 402 -2.53 -20.51 -0.95
C GLU A 402 -2.68 -19.08 -1.51
N ALA A 403 -3.31 -18.18 -0.75
CA ALA A 403 -3.37 -16.76 -1.13
C ALA A 403 -1.96 -16.11 -1.15
N VAL A 404 -1.11 -16.47 -0.19
CA VAL A 404 0.30 -16.05 -0.16
C VAL A 404 1.10 -16.70 -1.31
N ASP A 405 0.81 -17.95 -1.67
CA ASP A 405 1.44 -18.61 -2.82
C ASP A 405 0.98 -17.98 -4.15
N MET A 406 -0.29 -17.56 -4.26
CA MET A 406 -0.75 -16.78 -5.42
C MET A 406 -0.04 -15.40 -5.50
N VAL A 407 0.14 -14.74 -4.38
CA VAL A 407 0.95 -13.51 -4.31
C VAL A 407 2.41 -13.81 -4.66
N SER A 408 2.96 -14.93 -4.18
CA SER A 408 4.31 -15.39 -4.53
C SER A 408 4.44 -15.71 -6.02
N THR A 409 3.39 -16.27 -6.60
CA THR A 409 3.33 -16.55 -8.05
C THR A 409 3.28 -15.24 -8.85
N ALA A 410 2.49 -14.26 -8.40
CA ALA A 410 2.49 -12.91 -8.97
C ALA A 410 3.86 -12.21 -8.82
N PHE A 411 4.55 -12.48 -7.71
CA PHE A 411 5.95 -12.04 -7.53
C PHE A 411 6.91 -12.76 -8.50
N HIS A 412 6.69 -14.04 -8.74
CA HIS A 412 7.50 -14.77 -9.74
C HIS A 412 7.25 -14.27 -11.16
N GLU A 413 6.01 -13.93 -11.50
CA GLU A 413 5.69 -13.24 -12.77
C GLU A 413 6.33 -11.85 -12.84
N MET A 414 6.34 -11.12 -11.72
CA MET A 414 7.00 -9.82 -11.63
C MET A 414 8.53 -9.94 -11.77
N VAL A 415 9.13 -10.95 -11.12
CA VAL A 415 10.55 -11.28 -11.29
C VAL A 415 10.85 -11.76 -12.72
N ALA A 416 9.93 -12.50 -13.33
CA ALA A 416 10.06 -12.89 -14.73
C ALA A 416 10.03 -11.67 -15.66
N THR A 417 9.11 -10.73 -15.39
CA THR A 417 9.02 -9.46 -16.13
C THR A 417 10.27 -8.58 -15.91
N ALA A 418 10.75 -8.52 -14.65
CA ALA A 418 11.99 -7.83 -14.33
C ALA A 418 13.21 -8.46 -15.02
N ASN A 419 13.23 -9.79 -15.13
CA ASN A 419 14.25 -10.51 -15.89
C ASN A 419 14.14 -10.29 -17.41
N GLU A 420 12.92 -10.11 -17.92
CA GLU A 420 12.67 -9.77 -19.33
C GLU A 420 13.11 -8.33 -19.64
N VAL A 421 12.86 -7.41 -18.72
CA VAL A 421 13.39 -6.04 -18.76
C VAL A 421 14.92 -6.05 -18.67
N ALA A 422 15.50 -6.82 -17.74
CA ALA A 422 16.94 -6.98 -17.62
C ALA A 422 17.57 -7.61 -18.87
N ARG A 423 16.85 -8.54 -19.52
CA ARG A 423 17.27 -9.14 -20.79
C ARG A 423 17.18 -8.15 -21.94
N SER A 424 16.14 -7.32 -21.96
CA SER A 424 15.99 -6.23 -22.93
C SER A 424 17.09 -5.17 -22.74
N CYS A 425 17.41 -4.83 -21.49
CA CYS A 425 18.55 -3.96 -21.15
C CYS A 425 19.89 -4.59 -21.56
N SER A 426 20.04 -5.91 -21.38
CA SER A 426 21.24 -6.66 -21.80
C SER A 426 21.35 -6.74 -23.33
N GLN A 427 20.22 -6.87 -24.03
CA GLN A 427 20.19 -6.80 -25.49
C GLN A 427 20.51 -5.39 -26.00
N ALA A 428 19.98 -4.36 -25.35
CA ALA A 428 20.32 -2.97 -25.62
C ALA A 428 21.82 -2.71 -25.37
N ALA A 429 22.37 -3.21 -24.26
CA ALA A 429 23.79 -3.11 -23.94
C ALA A 429 24.70 -3.88 -24.92
N SER A 430 24.20 -4.97 -25.52
CA SER A 430 24.97 -5.71 -26.54
C SER A 430 24.95 -5.05 -27.93
N ALA A 431 23.98 -4.17 -28.16
CA ALA A 431 23.88 -3.37 -29.39
C ALA A 431 24.71 -2.05 -29.33
N MET A 432 25.28 -1.75 -28.17
CA MET A 432 26.07 -0.53 -27.97
C MET A 432 27.55 -0.78 -28.27
N SER A 433 28.23 0.27 -28.72
CA SER A 433 29.66 0.23 -29.02
C SER A 433 30.52 -0.10 -27.77
N PRO A 434 31.75 -0.60 -27.93
CA PRO A 434 32.59 -0.96 -26.79
C PRO A 434 32.85 0.17 -25.80
N GLU A 435 32.85 1.42 -26.24
CA GLU A 435 33.08 2.60 -25.40
C GLU A 435 31.87 2.90 -24.47
N THR A 436 30.67 2.80 -25.00
CA THR A 436 29.46 3.01 -24.21
C THR A 436 29.18 1.89 -23.20
N ARG A 437 29.76 0.71 -23.41
CA ARG A 437 29.65 -0.43 -22.52
C ARG A 437 30.45 -0.28 -21.21
N VAL A 438 31.56 0.43 -21.28
CA VAL A 438 32.44 0.69 -20.13
C VAL A 438 31.78 1.70 -19.18
N GLU A 439 31.16 2.74 -19.72
CA GLU A 439 30.45 3.74 -18.91
C GLU A 439 29.23 3.17 -18.19
N LEU A 440 28.50 2.26 -18.84
CA LEU A 440 27.32 1.61 -18.21
C LEU A 440 27.74 0.67 -17.06
N LEU A 441 28.88 0.03 -17.15
CA LEU A 441 29.43 -0.83 -16.10
C LEU A 441 29.87 -0.05 -14.85
N GLU A 442 30.30 1.19 -15.02
CA GLU A 442 30.63 2.07 -13.90
C GLU A 442 29.37 2.56 -13.16
N VAL A 443 28.30 2.83 -13.90
CA VAL A 443 26.99 3.21 -13.33
C VAL A 443 26.36 2.05 -12.57
N CYS A 444 26.45 0.82 -13.08
CA CYS A 444 25.98 -0.39 -12.37
C CYS A 444 26.78 -0.70 -11.09
N ARG A 445 28.01 -0.22 -10.97
CA ARG A 445 28.86 -0.40 -9.77
C ARG A 445 28.40 0.46 -8.59
N ILE A 446 27.64 1.51 -8.84
CA ILE A 446 27.18 2.48 -7.83
C ILE A 446 25.83 2.08 -7.20
N CYS A 447 25.13 1.10 -7.75
CA CYS A 447 23.81 0.66 -7.24
C CYS A 447 23.82 -0.83 -6.80
N PRO A 448 24.25 -1.16 -5.57
CA PRO A 448 24.45 -2.56 -5.14
C PRO A 448 23.17 -3.34 -4.84
N ALA A 449 22.00 -2.71 -4.84
CA ALA A 449 20.75 -3.34 -4.37
C ALA A 449 19.93 -4.08 -5.44
N ALA A 450 20.21 -3.88 -6.73
CA ALA A 450 19.34 -4.42 -7.80
C ALA A 450 19.96 -5.52 -8.68
N VAL A 451 21.21 -5.93 -8.46
CA VAL A 451 21.93 -6.71 -9.47
C VAL A 451 22.78 -7.88 -8.95
N PRO A 452 22.21 -8.91 -8.31
CA PRO A 452 22.96 -10.18 -8.21
C PRO A 452 23.05 -10.94 -9.53
N MET A 453 22.03 -10.84 -10.43
CA MET A 453 21.99 -11.66 -11.64
C MET A 453 22.64 -11.04 -12.88
N CYS A 454 22.69 -9.74 -12.99
CA CYS A 454 23.32 -9.07 -14.12
C CYS A 454 24.87 -9.18 -14.07
N TRP A 455 25.42 -9.17 -12.86
CA TRP A 455 26.86 -9.27 -12.62
C TRP A 455 27.45 -10.67 -12.96
N ILE A 456 26.70 -11.72 -12.68
CA ILE A 456 27.15 -13.10 -12.92
C ILE A 456 27.19 -13.43 -14.42
N ARG A 457 26.26 -12.93 -15.22
CA ARG A 457 26.23 -13.18 -16.69
C ARG A 457 27.21 -12.34 -17.49
N LEU A 458 27.55 -11.14 -17.02
CA LEU A 458 28.53 -10.29 -17.69
C LEU A 458 29.99 -10.77 -17.48
N ARG A 459 30.25 -11.53 -16.40
CA ARG A 459 31.57 -12.09 -16.11
C ARG A 459 31.87 -13.41 -16.83
N MET A 460 30.83 -14.08 -17.36
CA MET A 460 30.96 -15.37 -18.05
C MET A 460 30.95 -15.28 -19.59
N ALA A 461 30.90 -14.09 -20.17
CA ALA A 461 31.07 -13.94 -21.62
C ALA A 461 32.53 -14.06 -21.97
N PRO A 462 32.92 -14.96 -22.88
CA PRO A 462 34.33 -15.09 -23.29
C PRO A 462 34.82 -13.79 -23.94
N ARG A 463 35.99 -13.36 -23.52
CA ARG A 463 36.77 -12.33 -24.21
C ARG A 463 37.27 -12.95 -25.53
N ASN A 464 36.75 -12.50 -26.64
CA ASN A 464 37.40 -12.56 -27.89
C ASN A 464 37.75 -11.13 -28.34
#